data_dc8948e63e6193b7538eae28b73a62a4
#
_entry.id   dc8948e63e6193b7538eae28b73a62a4
#
_cell.length_a   1.000
_cell.length_b   1.000
_cell.length_c   1.000
_cell.angle_alpha   90.00
_cell.angle_beta   90.00
_cell.angle_gamma   90.00
#
_symmetry.space_group_name_H-M   'P 1'
#
loop_
_entity.id
_entity.type
_entity.pdbx_description
1 polymer ?
#
loop_
_entity_poly.entity_id
_entity_poly.type
_entity_poly.pdbx_seq_one_letter_code
_entity_poly.pdbx_strand_id
1 'polypeptide(L)'
;EISCSLVGSEMCIRDRIGIVIGGGNIFRGLSGASKGFDRVKGDQMGMLATVINSLALSSALVAQGVKAKVLTAIRMEPIGEFYNKWRAIELLEQGHVVIMSGGTGNPFFTTDTGSSLRGIEIEADVMLKGTRVDGIYTADPEKDPTATKFSDITYDEIYTRGLKVMDLTATTMCKENNLPIIVFDMDTNGNLKKVMSGENIGTLVHN
;
A
#
# COMPACT_ATOMS: atom_id res chain seq x y z
N GLU A 1 3.52 -2.76 -6.95
CA GLU A 1 3.08 -3.04 -5.57
C GLU A 1 1.75 -2.33 -5.33
N ILE A 2 0.75 -3.06 -4.85
CA ILE A 2 -0.54 -2.51 -4.43
C ILE A 2 -0.57 -2.66 -2.92
N SER A 3 -0.68 -1.56 -2.18
CA SER A 3 -0.97 -1.58 -0.76
C SER A 3 -2.44 -1.24 -0.56
N CYS A 4 -3.16 -2.12 0.12
CA CYS A 4 -4.56 -1.95 0.46
C CYS A 4 -4.68 -1.83 1.98
N SER A 5 -5.38 -0.83 2.46
CA SER A 5 -5.69 -0.68 3.89
C SER A 5 -7.15 -1.06 4.12
N LEU A 6 -7.38 -2.05 4.96
CA LEU A 6 -8.72 -2.48 5.37
C LEU A 6 -9.06 -1.96 6.75
N VAL A 7 -10.31 -1.61 6.94
CA VAL A 7 -10.88 -1.21 8.22
C VAL A 7 -12.09 -2.10 8.53
N GLY A 8 -11.98 -2.97 9.53
CA GLY A 8 -13.07 -3.80 10.04
C GLY A 8 -12.76 -5.30 10.10
N SER A 9 -12.96 -5.90 11.26
CA SER A 9 -12.59 -7.30 11.57
C SER A 9 -13.72 -8.31 11.43
N GLU A 10 -14.89 -7.93 10.91
CA GLU A 10 -15.97 -8.86 10.62
C GLU A 10 -16.47 -8.65 9.19
N MET A 11 -16.64 -9.75 8.48
CA MET A 11 -17.16 -9.84 7.11
C MET A 11 -18.63 -9.37 7.07
N CYS A 12 -18.84 -8.12 7.45
CA CYS A 12 -20.10 -7.40 7.35
C CYS A 12 -20.06 -6.47 6.14
N ILE A 13 -21.17 -6.36 5.47
CA ILE A 13 -21.58 -5.49 4.35
C ILE A 13 -21.01 -4.02 4.37
N ARG A 14 -20.01 -3.71 5.19
CA ARG A 14 -19.48 -2.37 5.46
C ARG A 14 -17.96 -2.27 5.57
N ASP A 15 -17.19 -3.18 4.97
CA ASP A 15 -15.72 -3.02 4.96
C ASP A 15 -15.35 -1.74 4.22
N ARG A 16 -14.53 -0.91 4.87
CA ARG A 16 -14.02 0.34 4.31
C ARG A 16 -12.67 0.07 3.67
N ILE A 17 -12.54 0.32 2.37
CA ILE A 17 -11.36 -0.04 1.60
C ILE A 17 -10.66 1.22 1.10
N GLY A 18 -9.44 1.45 1.60
CA GLY A 18 -8.50 2.41 1.06
C GLY A 18 -7.45 1.68 0.21
N ILE A 19 -7.11 2.21 -0.96
CA ILE A 19 -6.11 1.62 -1.85
C ILE A 19 -5.01 2.64 -2.12
N VAL A 20 -3.75 2.22 -1.96
CA VAL A 20 -2.59 2.95 -2.44
C VAL A 20 -1.92 2.09 -3.50
N ILE A 21 -1.71 2.66 -4.69
CA ILE A 21 -1.12 1.94 -5.82
C ILE A 21 0.19 2.58 -6.24
N GLY A 22 1.21 1.75 -6.52
CA GLY A 22 2.50 2.22 -7.02
C GLY A 22 2.46 2.64 -8.49
N GLY A 23 3.47 3.42 -8.90
CA GLY A 23 3.67 3.87 -10.29
C GLY A 23 4.85 3.21 -11.00
N GLY A 24 5.51 2.23 -10.35
CA GLY A 24 6.77 1.66 -10.79
C GLY A 24 6.74 0.88 -12.12
N ASN A 25 5.56 0.53 -12.60
CA ASN A 25 5.33 -0.04 -13.93
C ASN A 25 5.47 1.01 -15.05
N ILE A 26 5.24 2.29 -14.74
CA ILE A 26 5.35 3.41 -15.68
C ILE A 26 6.68 4.12 -15.49
N PHE A 27 7.00 4.54 -14.25
CA PHE A 27 8.24 5.26 -13.95
C PHE A 27 8.72 5.01 -12.51
N ARG A 28 10.04 4.85 -12.35
CA ARG A 28 10.70 4.72 -11.04
C ARG A 28 11.72 5.83 -10.85
N GLY A 29 11.53 6.71 -9.87
CA GLY A 29 12.39 7.87 -9.62
C GLY A 29 13.86 7.50 -9.38
N LEU A 30 14.13 6.45 -8.58
CA LEU A 30 15.50 5.95 -8.35
C LEU A 30 16.19 5.50 -9.64
N SER A 31 15.49 4.80 -10.53
CA SER A 31 16.04 4.38 -11.83
C SER A 31 16.20 5.56 -12.80
N GLY A 32 15.40 6.60 -12.65
CA GLY A 32 15.54 7.85 -13.39
C GLY A 32 16.79 8.62 -12.97
N ALA A 33 17.05 8.74 -11.67
CA ALA A 33 18.23 9.43 -11.13
C ALA A 33 19.54 8.80 -11.65
N SER A 34 19.62 7.47 -11.76
CA SER A 34 20.79 6.78 -12.35
C SER A 34 20.97 7.06 -13.86
N LYS A 35 19.95 7.58 -14.54
CA LYS A 35 19.99 8.00 -15.96
C LYS A 35 20.16 9.51 -16.15
N GLY A 36 20.56 10.24 -15.09
CA GLY A 36 20.83 11.68 -15.16
C GLY A 36 19.60 12.58 -14.93
N PHE A 37 18.45 12.03 -14.55
CA PHE A 37 17.31 12.85 -14.11
C PHE A 37 17.59 13.45 -12.72
N ASP A 38 17.12 14.68 -12.51
CA ASP A 38 17.03 15.25 -11.16
C ASP A 38 16.12 14.38 -10.29
N ARG A 39 16.56 14.09 -9.07
CA ARG A 39 15.84 13.18 -8.16
C ARG A 39 14.43 13.67 -7.85
N VAL A 40 14.27 14.96 -7.61
CA VAL A 40 12.96 15.55 -7.28
C VAL A 40 11.99 15.40 -8.46
N LYS A 41 12.46 15.72 -9.68
CA LYS A 41 11.67 15.55 -10.89
C LYS A 41 11.34 14.08 -11.15
N GLY A 42 12.28 13.19 -10.91
CA GLY A 42 12.06 11.74 -11.01
C GLY A 42 10.99 11.25 -10.05
N ASP A 43 11.02 11.69 -8.81
CA ASP A 43 10.00 11.33 -7.82
C ASP A 43 8.62 11.94 -8.17
N GLN A 44 8.59 13.18 -8.67
CA GLN A 44 7.34 13.79 -9.17
C GLN A 44 6.75 13.00 -10.35
N MET A 45 7.58 12.55 -11.30
CA MET A 45 7.12 11.67 -12.38
C MET A 45 6.55 10.34 -11.84
N GLY A 46 7.19 9.76 -10.81
CA GLY A 46 6.68 8.58 -10.11
C GLY A 46 5.33 8.83 -9.45
N MET A 47 5.13 9.99 -8.81
CA MET A 47 3.83 10.38 -8.24
C MET A 47 2.75 10.49 -9.32
N LEU A 48 3.04 11.12 -10.46
CA LEU A 48 2.11 11.22 -11.59
C LEU A 48 1.77 9.82 -12.15
N ALA A 49 2.75 8.92 -12.21
CA ALA A 49 2.52 7.53 -12.62
C ALA A 49 1.51 6.81 -11.71
N THR A 50 1.55 7.08 -10.38
CA THR A 50 0.53 6.53 -9.46
C THR A 50 -0.87 7.07 -9.76
N VAL A 51 -0.98 8.33 -10.19
CA VAL A 51 -2.28 8.92 -10.56
C VAL A 51 -2.86 8.24 -11.80
N ILE A 52 -2.03 7.98 -12.83
CA ILE A 52 -2.46 7.25 -14.03
C ILE A 52 -3.01 5.88 -13.64
N ASN A 53 -2.29 5.11 -12.82
CA ASN A 53 -2.75 3.79 -12.36
C ASN A 53 -4.03 3.90 -11.53
N SER A 54 -4.15 4.92 -10.69
CA SER A 54 -5.33 5.14 -9.84
C SER A 54 -6.59 5.45 -10.66
N LEU A 55 -6.46 6.24 -11.72
CA LEU A 55 -7.56 6.53 -12.64
C LEU A 55 -8.01 5.26 -13.39
N ALA A 56 -7.05 4.45 -13.86
CA ALA A 56 -7.35 3.17 -14.51
C ALA A 56 -8.08 2.22 -13.57
N LEU A 57 -7.60 2.07 -12.32
CA LEU A 57 -8.24 1.24 -11.31
C LEU A 57 -9.63 1.74 -10.94
N SER A 58 -9.79 3.05 -10.72
CA SER A 58 -11.10 3.66 -10.44
C SER A 58 -12.10 3.39 -11.56
N SER A 59 -11.67 3.56 -12.82
CA SER A 59 -12.51 3.28 -13.98
C SER A 59 -12.95 1.80 -14.04
N ALA A 60 -12.03 0.87 -13.76
CA ALA A 60 -12.33 -0.55 -13.73
C ALA A 60 -13.32 -0.91 -12.61
N LEU A 61 -13.16 -0.35 -11.40
CA LEU A 61 -14.08 -0.56 -10.29
C LEU A 61 -15.47 -0.01 -10.58
N VAL A 62 -15.56 1.21 -11.13
CA VAL A 62 -16.84 1.82 -11.52
C VAL A 62 -17.55 0.99 -12.59
N ALA A 63 -16.82 0.45 -13.57
CA ALA A 63 -17.38 -0.44 -14.59
C ALA A 63 -17.96 -1.74 -14.00
N GLN A 64 -17.50 -2.15 -12.80
CA GLN A 64 -18.05 -3.29 -12.05
C GLN A 64 -19.16 -2.88 -11.05
N GLY A 65 -19.64 -1.63 -11.10
CA GLY A 65 -20.68 -1.14 -10.22
C GLY A 65 -20.19 -0.72 -8.81
N VAL A 66 -18.88 -0.70 -8.57
CA VAL A 66 -18.29 -0.29 -7.29
C VAL A 66 -18.14 1.24 -7.27
N LYS A 67 -18.59 1.88 -6.20
CA LYS A 67 -18.32 3.29 -5.98
C LYS A 67 -16.83 3.48 -5.69
N ALA A 68 -16.10 4.18 -6.54
CA ALA A 68 -14.69 4.46 -6.36
C ALA A 68 -14.39 5.94 -6.51
N LYS A 69 -13.45 6.45 -5.69
CA LYS A 69 -13.03 7.86 -5.72
C LYS A 69 -11.51 7.95 -5.64
N VAL A 70 -10.93 8.78 -6.49
CA VAL A 70 -9.48 9.07 -6.46
C VAL A 70 -9.23 10.35 -5.68
N LEU A 71 -8.40 10.25 -4.65
CA LEU A 71 -7.84 11.38 -3.93
C LEU A 71 -6.35 11.45 -4.23
N THR A 72 -5.82 12.64 -4.46
CA THR A 72 -4.41 12.82 -4.82
C THR A 72 -3.69 13.76 -3.86
N ALA A 73 -2.49 13.39 -3.45
CA ALA A 73 -1.62 14.21 -2.60
C ALA A 73 -1.07 15.45 -3.30
N ILE A 74 -1.25 15.57 -4.61
CA ILE A 74 -0.86 16.72 -5.43
C ILE A 74 -2.14 17.36 -5.98
N ARG A 75 -2.25 18.70 -5.91
CA ARG A 75 -3.40 19.40 -6.48
C ARG A 75 -3.43 19.25 -7.99
N MET A 76 -4.51 18.67 -8.50
CA MET A 76 -4.71 18.45 -9.93
C MET A 76 -6.21 18.34 -10.30
N GLU A 77 -7.02 19.13 -9.68
CA GLU A 77 -8.43 19.23 -10.08
C GLU A 77 -8.55 19.68 -11.57
N PRO A 78 -9.45 19.13 -12.36
CA PRO A 78 -10.54 18.19 -11.99
C PRO A 78 -10.20 16.70 -12.12
N ILE A 79 -8.91 16.33 -12.29
CA ILE A 79 -8.48 14.95 -12.55
C ILE A 79 -8.67 14.09 -11.29
N GLY A 80 -8.30 14.62 -10.12
CA GLY A 80 -8.47 13.98 -8.82
C GLY A 80 -8.72 15.03 -7.75
N GLU A 81 -9.54 14.68 -6.75
CA GLU A 81 -9.80 15.54 -5.61
C GLU A 81 -8.55 15.59 -4.72
N PHE A 82 -8.22 16.80 -4.20
CA PHE A 82 -7.06 16.92 -3.31
C PHE A 82 -7.30 16.16 -2.01
N TYR A 83 -6.31 15.33 -1.62
CA TYR A 83 -6.41 14.48 -0.44
C TYR A 83 -6.55 15.30 0.85
N ASN A 84 -7.52 14.89 1.64
CA ASN A 84 -7.72 15.34 3.01
C ASN A 84 -8.20 14.13 3.84
N LYS A 85 -7.65 13.93 5.05
CA LYS A 85 -7.99 12.82 5.95
C LYS A 85 -9.51 12.70 6.15
N TRP A 86 -10.15 13.80 6.51
CA TRP A 86 -11.58 13.82 6.85
C TRP A 86 -12.45 13.49 5.64
N ARG A 87 -12.04 13.99 4.48
CA ARG A 87 -12.72 13.67 3.22
C ARG A 87 -12.56 12.20 2.83
N ALA A 88 -11.39 11.62 3.06
CA ALA A 88 -11.15 10.19 2.83
C ALA A 88 -12.05 9.33 3.74
N ILE A 89 -12.11 9.64 5.04
CA ILE A 89 -12.97 8.92 6.00
C ILE A 89 -14.45 9.05 5.61
N GLU A 90 -14.91 10.25 5.31
CA GLU A 90 -16.30 10.50 4.86
C GLU A 90 -16.68 9.61 3.65
N LEU A 91 -15.81 9.56 2.64
CA LEU A 91 -16.04 8.74 1.45
C LEU A 91 -16.06 7.23 1.79
N LEU A 92 -15.15 6.77 2.65
CA LEU A 92 -15.12 5.39 3.13
C LEU A 92 -16.43 5.04 3.88
N GLU A 93 -16.93 5.93 4.72
CA GLU A 93 -18.20 5.76 5.44
C GLU A 93 -19.42 5.74 4.51
N GLN A 94 -19.33 6.45 3.38
CA GLN A 94 -20.34 6.43 2.31
C GLN A 94 -20.27 5.19 1.42
N GLY A 95 -19.35 4.27 1.71
CA GLY A 95 -19.17 3.00 0.98
C GLY A 95 -18.43 3.16 -0.35
N HIS A 96 -17.57 4.17 -0.47
CA HIS A 96 -16.66 4.28 -1.60
C HIS A 96 -15.36 3.51 -1.32
N VAL A 97 -14.82 2.88 -2.34
CA VAL A 97 -13.40 2.52 -2.38
C VAL A 97 -12.62 3.81 -2.64
N VAL A 98 -11.73 4.18 -1.71
CA VAL A 98 -10.93 5.40 -1.82
C VAL A 98 -9.53 5.05 -2.31
N ILE A 99 -9.17 5.54 -3.49
CA ILE A 99 -7.85 5.31 -4.09
C ILE A 99 -7.01 6.56 -3.84
N MET A 100 -5.95 6.41 -3.05
CA MET A 100 -5.06 7.49 -2.62
C MET A 100 -3.79 7.47 -3.47
N SER A 101 -3.59 8.50 -4.28
CA SER A 101 -2.49 8.61 -5.24
C SER A 101 -1.54 9.77 -4.93
N GLY A 102 -0.39 9.81 -5.60
CA GLY A 102 0.63 10.84 -5.39
C GLY A 102 1.50 10.58 -4.15
N GLY A 103 1.40 9.40 -3.52
CA GLY A 103 2.18 9.04 -2.35
C GLY A 103 1.99 10.00 -1.17
N THR A 104 3.10 10.51 -0.61
CA THR A 104 3.08 11.54 0.43
C THR A 104 2.85 12.95 -0.12
N GLY A 105 2.92 13.15 -1.43
CA GLY A 105 2.98 14.47 -2.09
C GLY A 105 4.36 15.12 -2.06
N ASN A 106 5.36 14.48 -1.45
CA ASN A 106 6.72 14.97 -1.32
C ASN A 106 7.73 14.02 -1.96
N PRO A 107 8.81 14.57 -2.59
CA PRO A 107 9.92 13.76 -3.06
C PRO A 107 10.62 13.02 -1.92
N PHE A 108 11.49 12.07 -2.28
CA PHE A 108 12.33 11.24 -1.39
C PHE A 108 11.59 10.16 -0.58
N PHE A 109 10.29 10.07 -0.66
CA PHE A 109 9.49 9.03 -0.02
C PHE A 109 9.08 7.95 -1.02
N THR A 110 8.92 6.74 -0.52
CA THR A 110 8.47 5.59 -1.32
C THR A 110 6.94 5.45 -1.29
N THR A 111 6.44 4.53 -2.11
CA THR A 111 5.02 4.12 -2.03
C THR A 111 4.71 3.47 -0.68
N ASP A 112 5.65 2.73 -0.09
CA ASP A 112 5.47 2.10 1.22
C ASP A 112 5.27 3.16 2.32
N THR A 113 6.10 4.22 2.33
CA THR A 113 5.92 5.36 3.24
C THR A 113 4.57 6.04 3.00
N GLY A 114 4.18 6.24 1.74
CA GLY A 114 2.87 6.80 1.39
C GLY A 114 1.72 5.94 1.90
N SER A 115 1.79 4.63 1.72
CA SER A 115 0.76 3.68 2.19
C SER A 115 0.62 3.67 3.71
N SER A 116 1.75 3.65 4.42
CA SER A 116 1.78 3.70 5.89
C SER A 116 1.13 4.98 6.41
N LEU A 117 1.52 6.14 5.83
CA LEU A 117 0.93 7.42 6.18
C LEU A 117 -0.59 7.43 5.98
N ARG A 118 -1.06 7.00 4.81
CA ARG A 118 -2.50 6.97 4.50
C ARG A 118 -3.25 5.98 5.37
N GLY A 119 -2.70 4.80 5.62
CA GLY A 119 -3.30 3.80 6.51
C GLY A 119 -3.50 4.35 7.92
N ILE A 120 -2.49 5.02 8.48
CA ILE A 120 -2.57 5.66 9.80
C ILE A 120 -3.59 6.82 9.80
N GLU A 121 -3.57 7.69 8.79
CA GLU A 121 -4.47 8.83 8.72
C GLU A 121 -5.94 8.44 8.64
N ILE A 122 -6.28 7.38 7.90
CA ILE A 122 -7.66 6.88 7.79
C ILE A 122 -8.04 5.91 8.93
N GLU A 123 -7.15 5.71 9.89
CA GLU A 123 -7.36 4.84 11.06
C GLU A 123 -7.67 3.39 10.62
N ALA A 124 -6.86 2.85 9.70
CA ALA A 124 -7.02 1.50 9.21
C ALA A 124 -6.69 0.46 10.28
N ASP A 125 -7.49 -0.60 10.40
CA ASP A 125 -7.26 -1.71 11.33
C ASP A 125 -6.08 -2.58 10.90
N VAL A 126 -5.83 -2.67 9.59
CA VAL A 126 -4.73 -3.45 9.01
C VAL A 126 -4.33 -2.90 7.65
N MET A 127 -3.05 -2.98 7.33
CA MET A 127 -2.53 -2.70 5.99
C MET A 127 -2.20 -4.03 5.28
N LEU A 128 -2.80 -4.23 4.11
CA LEU A 128 -2.47 -5.37 3.24
C LEU A 128 -1.37 -4.97 2.26
N LYS A 129 -0.22 -5.62 2.33
CA LYS A 129 0.89 -5.42 1.40
C LYS A 129 0.96 -6.57 0.41
N GLY A 130 0.43 -6.34 -0.79
CA GLY A 130 0.56 -7.26 -1.92
C GLY A 130 1.96 -7.22 -2.52
N THR A 131 2.61 -8.38 -2.59
CA THR A 131 3.96 -8.57 -3.13
C THR A 131 3.99 -9.74 -4.11
N ARG A 132 5.17 -10.04 -4.67
CA ARG A 132 5.39 -11.24 -5.50
C ARG A 132 5.78 -12.47 -4.67
N VAL A 133 6.05 -12.27 -3.38
CA VAL A 133 6.36 -13.36 -2.44
C VAL A 133 5.21 -13.53 -1.48
N ASP A 134 5.01 -14.76 -1.03
CA ASP A 134 3.85 -15.15 -0.22
C ASP A 134 3.97 -14.84 1.28
N GLY A 135 4.99 -14.06 1.67
CA GLY A 135 5.21 -13.64 3.05
C GLY A 135 6.64 -13.18 3.32
N ILE A 136 6.98 -13.09 4.59
CA ILE A 136 8.32 -12.72 5.07
C ILE A 136 9.08 -13.99 5.42
N TYR A 137 10.35 -14.05 5.03
CA TYR A 137 11.23 -15.21 5.22
C TYR A 137 12.46 -14.84 6.04
N THR A 138 13.08 -15.83 6.63
CA THR A 138 14.35 -15.69 7.37
C THR A 138 15.52 -15.21 6.50
N ALA A 139 15.44 -15.46 5.19
CA ALA A 139 16.36 -15.01 4.14
C ALA A 139 15.60 -14.90 2.81
N ASP A 140 16.26 -14.46 1.75
CA ASP A 140 15.67 -14.39 0.41
C ASP A 140 15.41 -15.82 -0.14
N PRO A 141 14.15 -16.25 -0.28
CA PRO A 141 13.84 -17.64 -0.69
C PRO A 141 14.28 -17.95 -2.13
N GLU A 142 14.51 -16.92 -2.97
CA GLU A 142 15.04 -17.13 -4.33
C GLU A 142 16.55 -17.47 -4.31
N LYS A 143 17.26 -17.12 -3.23
CA LYS A 143 18.72 -17.34 -3.09
C LYS A 143 19.08 -18.40 -2.06
N ASP A 144 18.25 -18.57 -1.05
CA ASP A 144 18.46 -19.52 0.04
C ASP A 144 17.28 -20.50 0.14
N PRO A 145 17.43 -21.73 -0.36
CA PRO A 145 16.37 -22.73 -0.28
C PRO A 145 16.07 -23.21 1.15
N THR A 146 16.89 -22.84 2.14
CA THR A 146 16.64 -23.14 3.56
C THR A 146 15.83 -22.04 4.25
N ALA A 147 15.52 -20.95 3.56
CA ALA A 147 14.71 -19.87 4.11
C ALA A 147 13.33 -20.38 4.54
N THR A 148 12.94 -20.07 5.76
CA THR A 148 11.63 -20.43 6.31
C THR A 148 10.73 -19.20 6.40
N LYS A 149 9.45 -19.41 6.05
CA LYS A 149 8.46 -18.35 6.13
C LYS A 149 7.95 -18.16 7.55
N PHE A 150 7.78 -16.92 7.96
CA PHE A 150 7.09 -16.58 9.20
C PHE A 150 5.57 -16.59 9.00
N SER A 151 4.82 -17.13 9.96
CA SER A 151 3.38 -16.93 10.06
C SER A 151 3.06 -15.53 10.58
N ASP A 152 3.81 -15.11 11.58
CA ASP A 152 3.79 -13.81 12.22
C ASP A 152 5.19 -13.41 12.66
N ILE A 153 5.42 -12.11 12.77
CA ILE A 153 6.70 -11.53 13.19
C ILE A 153 6.48 -10.14 13.77
N THR A 154 7.24 -9.78 14.79
CA THR A 154 7.16 -8.43 15.34
C THR A 154 8.01 -7.43 14.57
N TYR A 155 7.65 -6.13 14.66
CA TYR A 155 8.49 -5.07 14.09
C TYR A 155 9.91 -5.07 14.67
N ASP A 156 10.07 -5.40 15.97
CA ASP A 156 11.38 -5.48 16.61
C ASP A 156 12.24 -6.61 16.05
N GLU A 157 11.64 -7.75 15.74
CA GLU A 157 12.35 -8.87 15.10
C GLU A 157 12.76 -8.51 13.66
N ILE A 158 11.89 -7.83 12.89
CA ILE A 158 12.26 -7.33 11.55
C ILE A 158 13.50 -6.44 11.64
N TYR A 159 13.53 -5.53 12.59
CA TYR A 159 14.67 -4.65 12.85
C TYR A 159 15.93 -5.43 13.24
N THR A 160 15.82 -6.27 14.26
CA THR A 160 16.96 -7.02 14.82
C THR A 160 17.57 -7.97 13.81
N ARG A 161 16.73 -8.60 12.97
CA ARG A 161 17.16 -9.55 11.93
C ARG A 161 17.54 -8.84 10.62
N GLY A 162 17.33 -7.53 10.49
CA GLY A 162 17.63 -6.77 9.28
C GLY A 162 16.80 -7.19 8.06
N LEU A 163 15.56 -7.66 8.28
CA LEU A 163 14.68 -8.11 7.19
C LEU A 163 14.12 -6.92 6.41
N LYS A 164 14.07 -7.06 5.09
CA LYS A 164 13.60 -5.99 4.19
C LYS A 164 12.15 -6.22 3.76
N VAL A 165 11.22 -5.78 4.57
CA VAL A 165 9.77 -5.86 4.27
C VAL A 165 9.30 -4.58 3.55
N MET A 166 9.70 -3.43 4.08
CA MET A 166 9.43 -2.09 3.56
C MET A 166 10.67 -1.21 3.80
N ASP A 167 10.60 0.05 3.35
CA ASP A 167 11.61 1.01 3.80
C ASP A 167 11.48 1.30 5.31
N LEU A 168 12.58 1.79 5.89
CA LEU A 168 12.69 1.99 7.33
C LEU A 168 11.66 2.99 7.86
N THR A 169 11.40 4.06 7.12
CA THR A 169 10.45 5.11 7.49
C THR A 169 9.04 4.51 7.59
N ALA A 170 8.63 3.74 6.59
CA ALA A 170 7.33 3.07 6.57
C ALA A 170 7.18 2.09 7.75
N THR A 171 8.20 1.26 8.00
CA THR A 171 8.21 0.28 9.08
C THR A 171 8.09 0.96 10.44
N THR A 172 8.88 2.03 10.67
CA THR A 172 8.84 2.80 11.93
C THR A 172 7.47 3.45 12.14
N MET A 173 6.90 4.06 11.10
CA MET A 173 5.58 4.68 11.21
C MET A 173 4.49 3.68 11.60
N CYS A 174 4.48 2.50 10.97
CA CYS A 174 3.51 1.46 11.30
C CYS A 174 3.69 0.94 12.73
N LYS A 175 4.93 0.71 13.16
CA LYS A 175 5.25 0.31 14.54
C LYS A 175 4.76 1.33 15.57
N GLU A 176 5.12 2.60 15.41
CA GLU A 176 4.78 3.67 16.37
C GLU A 176 3.28 3.92 16.47
N ASN A 177 2.53 3.63 15.42
CA ASN A 177 1.09 3.82 15.39
C ASN A 177 0.28 2.51 15.52
N ASN A 178 0.93 1.41 15.89
CA ASN A 178 0.31 0.09 16.07
C ASN A 178 -0.52 -0.37 14.85
N LEU A 179 -0.09 -0.03 13.63
CA LEU A 179 -0.76 -0.48 12.41
C LEU A 179 -0.18 -1.85 11.99
N PRO A 180 -0.92 -2.95 12.12
CA PRO A 180 -0.45 -4.25 11.67
C PRO A 180 -0.41 -4.33 10.14
N ILE A 181 0.47 -5.20 9.62
CA ILE A 181 0.65 -5.40 8.19
C ILE A 181 0.52 -6.89 7.87
N ILE A 182 -0.24 -7.22 6.83
CA ILE A 182 -0.22 -8.57 6.27
C ILE A 182 0.51 -8.52 4.93
N VAL A 183 1.64 -9.22 4.84
CA VAL A 183 2.41 -9.37 3.61
C VAL A 183 1.99 -10.66 2.92
N PHE A 184 1.53 -10.58 1.68
CA PHE A 184 0.99 -11.75 0.96
C PHE A 184 1.31 -11.69 -0.53
N ASP A 185 1.25 -12.85 -1.19
CA ASP A 185 1.39 -12.95 -2.65
C ASP A 185 0.13 -12.43 -3.36
N MET A 186 0.30 -11.34 -4.12
CA MET A 186 -0.77 -10.68 -4.88
C MET A 186 -0.94 -11.27 -6.29
N ASP A 187 0.08 -11.94 -6.82
CA ASP A 187 0.09 -12.44 -8.20
C ASP A 187 -0.76 -13.71 -8.34
N THR A 188 -0.91 -14.49 -7.28
CA THR A 188 -1.79 -15.66 -7.28
C THR A 188 -3.25 -15.26 -7.20
N ASN A 189 -4.01 -15.64 -8.23
CA ASN A 189 -5.44 -15.36 -8.32
C ASN A 189 -6.22 -15.87 -7.09
N GLY A 190 -7.02 -14.98 -6.50
CA GLY A 190 -7.86 -15.28 -5.35
C GLY A 190 -7.21 -15.01 -4.00
N ASN A 191 -5.90 -14.80 -3.89
CA ASN A 191 -5.23 -14.54 -2.62
C ASN A 191 -5.73 -13.26 -1.95
N LEU A 192 -5.93 -12.19 -2.70
CA LEU A 192 -6.52 -10.96 -2.12
C LEU A 192 -7.90 -11.25 -1.49
N LYS A 193 -8.75 -12.02 -2.17
CA LYS A 193 -10.05 -12.41 -1.62
C LYS A 193 -9.90 -13.24 -0.34
N LYS A 194 -8.96 -14.19 -0.30
CA LYS A 194 -8.69 -15.03 0.88
C LYS A 194 -8.25 -14.20 2.07
N VAL A 195 -7.25 -13.31 1.87
CA VAL A 195 -6.79 -12.39 2.94
C VAL A 195 -7.94 -11.55 3.47
N MET A 196 -8.75 -10.97 2.56
CA MET A 196 -9.90 -10.15 2.93
C MET A 196 -11.01 -10.95 3.63
N SER A 197 -11.09 -12.27 3.39
CA SER A 197 -12.01 -13.18 4.11
C SER A 197 -11.45 -13.68 5.45
N GLY A 198 -10.27 -13.19 5.87
CA GLY A 198 -9.65 -13.58 7.14
C GLY A 198 -8.91 -14.91 7.08
N GLU A 199 -8.68 -15.50 5.89
CA GLU A 199 -7.84 -16.68 5.77
C GLU A 199 -6.39 -16.35 6.13
N ASN A 200 -5.77 -17.20 6.92
CA ASN A 200 -4.37 -17.02 7.35
C ASN A 200 -3.41 -17.37 6.22
N ILE A 201 -3.26 -16.45 5.27
CA ILE A 201 -2.26 -16.54 4.20
C ILE A 201 -1.29 -15.35 4.32
N GLY A 202 -0.02 -15.60 4.02
CA GLY A 202 0.99 -14.53 4.15
C GLY A 202 1.70 -14.52 5.50
N THR A 203 2.22 -13.37 5.89
CA THR A 203 2.86 -13.12 7.18
C THR A 203 2.24 -11.89 7.84
N LEU A 204 1.80 -12.02 9.09
CA LEU A 204 1.35 -10.90 9.91
C LEU A 204 2.55 -10.22 10.57
N VAL A 205 2.65 -8.89 10.43
CA VAL A 205 3.60 -8.04 11.16
C VAL A 205 2.85 -7.22 12.17
N HIS A 206 3.32 -7.21 13.41
CA HIS A 206 2.67 -6.50 14.52
C HIS A 206 3.68 -6.05 15.59
N ASN A 207 3.24 -5.38 16.64
CA ASN A 207 4.03 -5.04 17.83
C ASN A 207 4.16 -6.21 18.78
#